data_ce5819aa9e36f0dba662f284055cbd39
#
_entry.id   ce5819aa9e36f0dba662f284055cbd39
#
_cell.length_a   1.000
_cell.length_b   1.000
_cell.length_c   1.000
_cell.angle_alpha   90.00
_cell.angle_beta   90.00
_cell.angle_gamma   90.00
#
_symmetry.space_group_name_H-M   'P 1'
#
loop_
_entity.id
_entity.type
_entity.pdbx_description
1 polymer ?
#
loop_
_entity_poly.entity_id
_entity_poly.type
_entity_poly.pdbx_seq_one_letter_code
_entity_poly.pdbx_strand_id
1 'polypeptide(L)'
;MKHILILLLITLTIGVNAQTKAIYKPYNTLVELKGTSYVIATKNNWNKFSTQYENSLLFINTLNGDTNRVQLSASGFYAEFKQVKLDSLNINLVIATDRTVDLNNKSGINWDDPEQLFAISTDGKVKTQLTENGFFVNTWTVNSQTGYLVVSGYLELNNNNKFDHVEKNELLIFDLKTLKLLRRI
;
A
#
# COMPACT_ATOMS: atom_id res chain seq x y z
N MET A 1 -24.91 13.52 58.13
CA MET A 1 -24.26 12.26 57.73
C MET A 1 -24.76 11.71 56.39
N LYS A 2 -26.05 11.82 56.00
CA LYS A 2 -26.56 11.33 54.71
C LYS A 2 -25.94 11.98 53.47
N HIS A 3 -25.59 13.27 53.53
CA HIS A 3 -24.98 13.98 52.37
C HIS A 3 -23.51 13.65 52.12
N ILE A 4 -22.78 13.23 53.16
CA ILE A 4 -21.36 12.80 53.01
C ILE A 4 -21.25 11.47 52.28
N LEU A 5 -22.24 10.57 52.46
CA LEU A 5 -22.27 9.28 51.83
C LEU A 5 -22.51 9.38 50.30
N ILE A 6 -23.34 10.35 49.88
CA ILE A 6 -23.62 10.61 48.46
C ILE A 6 -22.39 11.20 47.74
N LEU A 7 -21.65 12.09 48.42
CA LEU A 7 -20.43 12.66 47.85
C LEU A 7 -19.34 11.60 47.66
N LEU A 8 -19.24 10.63 48.56
CA LEU A 8 -18.27 9.51 48.44
C LEU A 8 -18.60 8.56 47.29
N LEU A 9 -19.89 8.34 46.97
CA LEU A 9 -20.30 7.53 45.84
C LEU A 9 -20.01 8.16 44.48
N ILE A 10 -20.07 9.50 44.40
CA ILE A 10 -19.79 10.24 43.14
C ILE A 10 -18.29 10.23 42.81
N THR A 11 -17.42 10.22 43.81
CA THR A 11 -15.95 10.18 43.59
C THR A 11 -15.44 8.82 43.15
N LEU A 12 -16.18 7.72 43.36
CA LEU A 12 -15.80 6.37 42.94
C LEU A 12 -16.06 6.09 41.44
N THR A 13 -16.82 6.95 40.75
CA THR A 13 -17.15 6.72 39.33
C THR A 13 -16.18 7.37 38.33
N ILE A 14 -15.18 8.13 38.79
CA ILE A 14 -14.24 8.87 37.89
C ILE A 14 -12.99 8.03 37.50
N GLY A 15 -12.88 6.81 38.01
CA GLY A 15 -11.65 5.97 37.85
C GLY A 15 -11.71 4.85 36.81
N VAL A 16 -12.72 4.80 35.96
CA VAL A 16 -12.70 3.80 34.86
C VAL A 16 -11.93 4.37 33.69
N ASN A 17 -10.60 4.36 33.77
CA ASN A 17 -9.76 4.40 32.59
C ASN A 17 -10.05 3.13 31.81
N ALA A 18 -10.87 3.23 30.77
CA ALA A 18 -10.99 2.19 29.77
C ALA A 18 -9.61 2.01 29.15
N GLN A 19 -8.85 1.05 29.65
CA GLN A 19 -7.64 0.61 28.99
C GLN A 19 -8.07 0.10 27.63
N THR A 20 -7.84 0.88 26.58
CA THR A 20 -7.93 0.43 25.19
C THR A 20 -6.96 -0.72 25.06
N LYS A 21 -7.48 -1.93 25.08
CA LYS A 21 -6.70 -3.14 24.90
C LYS A 21 -6.05 -3.02 23.52
N ALA A 22 -4.74 -2.80 23.50
CA ALA A 22 -3.99 -2.75 22.26
C ALA A 22 -4.23 -4.09 21.53
N ILE A 23 -4.95 -4.04 20.41
CA ILE A 23 -5.22 -5.22 19.61
C ILE A 23 -3.89 -5.56 18.93
N TYR A 24 -3.19 -6.54 19.48
CA TYR A 24 -1.98 -7.08 18.84
C TYR A 24 -2.36 -7.72 17.52
N LYS A 25 -1.85 -7.16 16.42
CA LYS A 25 -2.05 -7.70 15.07
C LYS A 25 -0.74 -8.34 14.61
N PRO A 26 -0.67 -9.67 14.54
CA PRO A 26 0.55 -10.35 14.11
C PRO A 26 0.83 -10.14 12.63
N TYR A 27 2.09 -10.23 12.25
CA TYR A 27 2.49 -10.46 10.86
C TYR A 27 2.08 -11.89 10.49
N ASN A 28 1.34 -12.05 9.40
CA ASN A 28 0.78 -13.35 9.01
C ASN A 28 1.23 -13.82 7.62
N THR A 29 1.96 -12.99 6.89
CA THR A 29 2.54 -13.36 5.60
C THR A 29 4.01 -12.97 5.59
N LEU A 30 4.88 -13.92 5.21
CA LEU A 30 6.31 -13.72 5.03
C LEU A 30 6.68 -14.12 3.59
N VAL A 31 7.37 -13.25 2.88
CA VAL A 31 7.79 -13.47 1.50
C VAL A 31 9.29 -13.22 1.38
N GLU A 32 10.03 -14.24 0.96
CA GLU A 32 11.46 -14.11 0.62
C GLU A 32 11.63 -13.22 -0.61
N LEU A 33 12.58 -12.28 -0.56
CA LEU A 33 13.07 -11.57 -1.73
C LEU A 33 14.30 -12.28 -2.31
N LYS A 34 14.07 -13.05 -3.34
CA LYS A 34 15.08 -13.91 -3.97
C LYS A 34 16.32 -13.11 -4.40
N GLY A 35 17.50 -13.65 -4.10
CA GLY A 35 18.78 -13.01 -4.42
C GLY A 35 19.10 -11.80 -3.56
N THR A 36 18.50 -11.69 -2.39
CA THR A 36 18.78 -10.67 -1.39
C THR A 36 18.83 -11.30 0.01
N SER A 37 19.24 -10.52 1.00
CA SER A 37 19.13 -10.88 2.43
C SER A 37 17.79 -10.44 3.04
N TYR A 38 16.79 -10.06 2.25
CA TYR A 38 15.56 -9.47 2.75
C TYR A 38 14.36 -10.41 2.64
N VAL A 39 13.50 -10.31 3.65
CA VAL A 39 12.15 -10.90 3.70
C VAL A 39 11.16 -9.76 3.89
N ILE A 40 10.03 -9.80 3.20
CA ILE A 40 8.91 -8.89 3.44
C ILE A 40 7.94 -9.58 4.40
N ALA A 41 7.58 -8.90 5.49
CA ALA A 41 6.49 -9.27 6.37
C ALA A 41 5.30 -8.33 6.16
N THR A 42 4.10 -8.88 6.04
CA THR A 42 2.85 -8.11 5.93
C THR A 42 1.85 -8.49 7.01
N LYS A 43 0.98 -7.55 7.34
CA LYS A 43 -0.17 -7.78 8.22
C LYS A 43 -1.43 -7.78 7.35
N ASN A 44 -2.07 -8.92 7.18
CA ASN A 44 -3.36 -8.99 6.52
C ASN A 44 -4.47 -8.68 7.54
N ASN A 45 -5.05 -7.51 7.44
CA ASN A 45 -6.14 -7.07 8.32
C ASN A 45 -7.51 -7.39 7.72
N TRP A 46 -7.91 -8.64 7.77
CA TRP A 46 -9.30 -9.01 7.48
C TRP A 46 -10.11 -8.98 8.78
N ASN A 47 -10.58 -7.78 9.17
CA ASN A 47 -11.52 -7.69 10.27
C ASN A 47 -12.61 -6.68 9.91
N LYS A 48 -13.85 -7.17 9.73
CA LYS A 48 -15.05 -6.38 9.38
C LYS A 48 -15.34 -5.21 10.36
N PHE A 49 -14.68 -5.16 11.49
CA PHE A 49 -14.94 -4.22 12.58
C PHE A 49 -13.76 -3.31 12.95
N SER A 50 -12.67 -3.31 12.17
CA SER A 50 -11.50 -2.49 12.45
C SER A 50 -11.52 -1.22 11.58
N THR A 51 -11.62 -0.07 12.19
CA THR A 51 -11.51 1.25 11.54
C THR A 51 -10.07 1.71 11.33
N GLN A 52 -9.08 0.96 11.78
CA GLN A 52 -7.65 1.26 11.60
C GLN A 52 -6.99 0.13 10.81
N TYR A 53 -6.63 0.42 9.58
CA TYR A 53 -5.91 -0.47 8.69
C TYR A 53 -4.46 0.00 8.60
N GLU A 54 -3.54 -0.76 9.18
CA GLU A 54 -2.11 -0.57 8.94
C GLU A 54 -1.70 -1.43 7.74
N ASN A 55 -1.69 -0.86 6.56
CA ASN A 55 -1.10 -1.49 5.39
C ASN A 55 0.36 -1.06 5.30
N SER A 56 1.25 -1.97 5.57
CA SER A 56 2.69 -1.72 5.42
C SER A 56 3.42 -2.98 5.01
N LEU A 57 4.44 -2.80 4.20
CA LEU A 57 5.45 -3.81 3.90
C LEU A 57 6.62 -3.59 4.86
N LEU A 58 6.93 -4.56 5.72
CA LEU A 58 8.10 -4.53 6.57
C LEU A 58 9.21 -5.35 5.91
N PHE A 59 10.23 -4.68 5.41
CA PHE A 59 11.44 -5.30 4.89
C PHE A 59 12.38 -5.61 6.04
N ILE A 60 12.79 -6.87 6.18
CA ILE A 60 13.62 -7.37 7.27
C ILE A 60 14.91 -7.90 6.67
N ASN A 61 16.05 -7.34 7.05
CA ASN A 61 17.35 -7.89 6.70
C ASN A 61 17.68 -9.07 7.62
N THR A 62 17.76 -10.27 7.07
CA THR A 62 17.98 -11.50 7.81
C THR A 62 19.42 -11.67 8.32
N LEU A 63 20.38 -10.87 7.85
CA LEU A 63 21.77 -10.92 8.28
C LEU A 63 22.02 -10.18 9.60
N ASN A 64 21.32 -9.06 9.81
CA ASN A 64 21.55 -8.18 10.96
C ASN A 64 20.28 -7.79 11.74
N GLY A 65 19.11 -8.18 11.24
CA GLY A 65 17.82 -7.85 11.87
C GLY A 65 17.32 -6.44 11.62
N ASP A 66 18.00 -5.62 10.80
CA ASP A 66 17.55 -4.28 10.45
C ASP A 66 16.21 -4.34 9.70
N THR A 67 15.37 -3.33 9.92
CA THR A 67 14.06 -3.27 9.30
C THR A 67 13.78 -1.92 8.66
N ASN A 68 13.14 -1.94 7.48
CA ASN A 68 12.59 -0.76 6.84
C ASN A 68 11.09 -0.96 6.59
N ARG A 69 10.29 0.03 6.96
CA ARG A 69 8.83 -0.02 6.78
C ARG A 69 8.42 0.89 5.63
N VAL A 70 7.78 0.32 4.63
CA VAL A 70 7.11 1.05 3.57
C VAL A 70 5.63 1.14 3.93
N GLN A 71 5.18 2.35 4.27
CA GLN A 71 3.77 2.60 4.54
C GLN A 71 3.02 2.60 3.22
N LEU A 72 1.91 1.87 3.18
CA LEU A 72 0.90 1.90 2.14
C LEU A 72 -0.34 2.63 2.69
N SER A 73 -1.30 2.97 1.83
CA SER A 73 -2.46 3.75 2.27
C SER A 73 -3.23 3.07 3.40
N ALA A 74 -3.78 3.88 4.31
CA ALA A 74 -4.51 3.39 5.48
C ALA A 74 -5.92 2.84 5.16
N SER A 75 -6.34 2.84 3.90
CA SER A 75 -7.73 2.55 3.48
C SER A 75 -8.11 1.06 3.48
N GLY A 76 -7.28 0.19 4.06
CA GLY A 76 -7.63 -1.23 4.26
C GLY A 76 -7.60 -2.10 3.01
N PHE A 77 -7.12 -1.57 1.90
CA PHE A 77 -7.01 -2.27 0.64
C PHE A 77 -5.81 -3.20 0.66
N TYR A 78 -5.95 -4.38 0.04
CA TYR A 78 -4.82 -5.23 -0.22
C TYR A 78 -3.92 -4.54 -1.26
N ALA A 79 -2.75 -4.11 -0.83
CA ALA A 79 -1.71 -3.80 -1.79
C ALA A 79 -1.19 -5.13 -2.34
N GLU A 80 -1.38 -5.34 -3.62
CA GLU A 80 -0.69 -6.42 -4.30
C GLU A 80 0.79 -6.04 -4.45
N PHE A 81 1.68 -6.96 -4.13
CA PHE A 81 3.10 -6.76 -4.41
C PHE A 81 3.75 -8.01 -5.00
N LYS A 82 4.72 -7.79 -5.86
CA LYS A 82 5.45 -8.86 -6.53
C LYS A 82 6.91 -8.46 -6.74
N GLN A 83 7.84 -9.34 -6.39
CA GLN A 83 9.23 -9.17 -6.76
C GLN A 83 9.40 -9.36 -8.27
N VAL A 84 10.13 -8.44 -8.89
CA VAL A 84 10.64 -8.53 -10.25
C VAL A 84 12.15 -8.69 -10.17
N LYS A 85 12.62 -9.90 -10.45
CA LYS A 85 14.06 -10.25 -10.47
C LYS A 85 14.44 -10.75 -11.85
N LEU A 86 15.27 -9.99 -12.54
CA LEU A 86 15.77 -10.26 -13.88
C LEU A 86 17.31 -10.14 -13.86
N ASP A 87 17.99 -11.25 -13.56
CA ASP A 87 19.43 -11.26 -13.33
C ASP A 87 20.22 -10.79 -14.55
N SER A 88 19.82 -11.18 -15.76
CA SER A 88 20.47 -10.77 -17.01
C SER A 88 20.43 -9.26 -17.27
N LEU A 89 19.46 -8.56 -16.68
CA LEU A 89 19.28 -7.12 -16.83
C LEU A 89 19.70 -6.32 -15.59
N ASN A 90 20.15 -7.02 -14.54
CA ASN A 90 20.46 -6.43 -13.24
C ASN A 90 19.29 -5.63 -12.66
N ILE A 91 18.07 -6.18 -12.78
CA ILE A 91 16.84 -5.62 -12.21
C ILE A 91 16.43 -6.52 -11.05
N ASN A 92 16.32 -5.94 -9.86
CA ASN A 92 15.76 -6.60 -8.68
C ASN A 92 15.05 -5.56 -7.82
N LEU A 93 13.72 -5.56 -7.87
CA LEU A 93 12.85 -4.62 -7.17
C LEU A 93 11.50 -5.26 -6.86
N VAL A 94 10.69 -4.58 -6.09
CA VAL A 94 9.31 -4.97 -5.78
C VAL A 94 8.38 -3.99 -6.49
N ILE A 95 7.46 -4.51 -7.30
CA ILE A 95 6.32 -3.73 -7.78
C ILE A 95 5.18 -3.92 -6.79
N ALA A 96 4.57 -2.82 -6.38
CA ALA A 96 3.42 -2.81 -5.47
C ALA A 96 2.33 -1.87 -5.98
N THR A 97 1.08 -2.20 -5.68
CA THR A 97 -0.06 -1.31 -5.89
C THR A 97 -0.46 -0.61 -4.60
N ASP A 98 -0.95 0.62 -4.70
CA ASP A 98 -1.40 1.38 -3.54
C ASP A 98 -2.38 2.49 -3.99
N ARG A 99 -3.40 2.79 -3.17
CA ARG A 99 -4.28 3.94 -3.37
C ARG A 99 -3.82 5.08 -2.49
N THR A 100 -3.29 6.13 -3.08
CA THR A 100 -2.69 7.25 -2.33
C THR A 100 -3.42 8.57 -2.48
N VAL A 101 -4.45 8.61 -3.32
CA VAL A 101 -5.18 9.83 -3.66
C VAL A 101 -6.69 9.61 -3.54
N ASP A 102 -7.37 10.49 -2.80
CA ASP A 102 -8.81 10.68 -2.86
C ASP A 102 -9.11 11.64 -4.03
N LEU A 103 -9.39 11.07 -5.19
CA LEU A 103 -9.49 11.85 -6.42
C LEU A 103 -10.75 12.72 -6.46
N ASN A 104 -11.84 12.25 -5.87
CA ASN A 104 -13.12 12.99 -5.87
C ASN A 104 -13.35 13.87 -4.63
N ASN A 105 -12.46 13.82 -3.63
CA ASN A 105 -12.51 14.58 -2.37
C ASN A 105 -13.84 14.43 -1.58
N LYS A 106 -14.51 13.28 -1.68
CA LYS A 106 -15.85 13.09 -1.07
C LYS A 106 -15.86 12.31 0.22
N SER A 107 -14.98 11.32 0.37
CA SER A 107 -15.10 10.35 1.48
C SER A 107 -13.76 9.81 1.99
N GLY A 108 -12.66 10.45 1.63
CA GLY A 108 -11.32 9.89 1.82
C GLY A 108 -11.04 8.74 0.86
N ILE A 109 -9.80 8.26 0.87
CA ILE A 109 -9.37 7.19 -0.03
C ILE A 109 -10.23 5.94 0.17
N ASN A 110 -10.84 5.43 -0.90
CA ASN A 110 -11.75 4.30 -0.90
C ASN A 110 -11.60 3.43 -2.18
N TRP A 111 -12.50 2.45 -2.38
CA TRP A 111 -12.41 1.50 -3.50
C TRP A 111 -12.64 2.13 -4.87
N ASP A 112 -13.30 3.27 -4.93
CA ASP A 112 -13.57 3.97 -6.17
C ASP A 112 -12.38 4.84 -6.62
N ASP A 113 -11.36 5.00 -5.77
CA ASP A 113 -10.16 5.77 -6.09
C ASP A 113 -9.13 4.95 -6.89
N PRO A 114 -8.31 5.62 -7.71
CA PRO A 114 -7.33 4.95 -8.54
C PRO A 114 -6.26 4.24 -7.73
N GLU A 115 -5.86 3.08 -8.21
CA GLU A 115 -4.74 2.31 -7.69
C GLU A 115 -3.49 2.63 -8.51
N GLN A 116 -2.47 3.20 -7.86
CA GLN A 116 -1.20 3.53 -8.49
C GLN A 116 -0.21 2.37 -8.39
N LEU A 117 0.73 2.30 -9.33
CA LEU A 117 1.89 1.39 -9.28
C LEU A 117 3.11 2.09 -8.72
N PHE A 118 3.82 1.37 -7.86
CA PHE A 118 5.08 1.79 -7.25
C PHE A 118 6.17 0.75 -7.49
N ALA A 119 7.39 1.23 -7.74
CA ALA A 119 8.60 0.44 -7.65
C ALA A 119 9.26 0.69 -6.29
N ILE A 120 9.62 -0.38 -5.59
CA ILE A 120 10.23 -0.32 -4.27
C ILE A 120 11.58 -1.07 -4.33
N SER A 121 12.63 -0.48 -3.77
CA SER A 121 13.92 -1.16 -3.63
C SER A 121 13.78 -2.41 -2.73
N THR A 122 14.62 -3.43 -2.97
CA THR A 122 14.56 -4.68 -2.21
C THR A 122 14.90 -4.56 -0.72
N ASP A 123 15.45 -3.43 -0.32
CA ASP A 123 15.69 -3.07 1.08
C ASP A 123 14.55 -2.19 1.68
N GLY A 124 13.56 -1.82 0.88
CA GLY A 124 12.43 -0.98 1.31
C GLY A 124 12.75 0.49 1.56
N LYS A 125 13.95 0.98 1.19
CA LYS A 125 14.34 2.39 1.45
C LYS A 125 13.83 3.38 0.44
N VAL A 126 13.62 2.94 -0.80
CA VAL A 126 13.18 3.78 -1.90
C VAL A 126 11.84 3.29 -2.41
N LYS A 127 10.83 4.16 -2.42
CA LYS A 127 9.51 3.94 -3.03
C LYS A 127 9.32 5.00 -4.12
N THR A 128 9.18 4.58 -5.37
CA THR A 128 9.00 5.46 -6.54
C THR A 128 7.65 5.17 -7.16
N GLN A 129 6.80 6.19 -7.29
CA GLN A 129 5.52 6.07 -8.01
C GLN A 129 5.80 6.03 -9.52
N LEU A 130 5.17 5.08 -10.21
CA LEU A 130 5.30 4.92 -11.65
C LEU A 130 4.14 5.55 -12.40
N THR A 131 2.90 5.26 -11.99
CA THR A 131 1.69 5.80 -12.66
C THR A 131 1.22 7.09 -12.01
N GLU A 132 0.58 7.96 -12.79
CA GLU A 132 0.02 9.23 -12.34
C GLU A 132 -1.11 9.04 -11.32
N ASN A 133 -1.38 10.06 -10.51
CA ASN A 133 -2.40 10.01 -9.45
C ASN A 133 -3.81 9.68 -9.96
N GLY A 134 -4.18 10.17 -11.14
CA GLY A 134 -5.49 9.90 -11.75
C GLY A 134 -5.51 8.68 -12.66
N PHE A 135 -4.42 7.91 -12.75
CA PHE A 135 -4.39 6.74 -13.62
C PHE A 135 -4.92 5.50 -12.89
N PHE A 136 -6.00 4.94 -13.41
CA PHE A 136 -6.60 3.70 -12.93
C PHE A 136 -5.90 2.49 -13.56
N VAL A 137 -5.14 1.76 -12.78
CA VAL A 137 -4.45 0.54 -13.21
C VAL A 137 -5.43 -0.62 -13.28
N ASN A 138 -5.59 -1.23 -14.46
CA ASN A 138 -6.40 -2.44 -14.62
C ASN A 138 -5.56 -3.71 -14.45
N THR A 139 -4.40 -3.74 -15.11
CA THR A 139 -3.46 -4.88 -15.04
C THR A 139 -2.08 -4.46 -15.48
N TRP A 140 -1.09 -5.26 -15.13
CA TRP A 140 0.29 -5.01 -15.55
C TRP A 140 1.06 -6.31 -15.74
N THR A 141 2.11 -6.25 -16.55
CA THR A 141 3.04 -7.35 -16.76
C THR A 141 4.44 -6.86 -17.06
N VAL A 142 5.44 -7.68 -16.80
CA VAL A 142 6.85 -7.39 -17.11
C VAL A 142 7.33 -8.32 -18.21
N ASN A 143 7.90 -7.75 -19.26
CA ASN A 143 8.64 -8.52 -20.25
C ASN A 143 10.04 -8.81 -19.71
N SER A 144 10.32 -10.08 -19.43
CA SER A 144 11.59 -10.50 -18.82
C SER A 144 12.81 -10.36 -19.74
N GLN A 145 12.62 -10.27 -21.06
CA GLN A 145 13.73 -10.08 -22.01
C GLN A 145 14.17 -8.63 -22.09
N THR A 146 13.22 -7.69 -21.99
CA THR A 146 13.51 -6.26 -22.16
C THR A 146 13.61 -5.51 -20.82
N GLY A 147 13.05 -6.07 -19.75
CA GLY A 147 12.90 -5.37 -18.46
C GLY A 147 11.85 -4.28 -18.48
N TYR A 148 10.97 -4.28 -19.47
CA TYR A 148 9.91 -3.29 -19.58
C TYR A 148 8.64 -3.76 -18.88
N LEU A 149 8.06 -2.86 -18.11
CA LEU A 149 6.75 -3.01 -17.48
C LEU A 149 5.70 -2.41 -18.40
N VAL A 150 4.69 -3.19 -18.75
CA VAL A 150 3.51 -2.72 -19.48
C VAL A 150 2.34 -2.67 -18.52
N VAL A 151 1.68 -1.52 -18.46
CA VAL A 151 0.52 -1.25 -17.61
C VAL A 151 -0.65 -0.92 -18.49
N SER A 152 -1.79 -1.58 -18.29
CA SER A 152 -3.07 -1.24 -18.93
C SER A 152 -3.94 -0.51 -17.92
N GLY A 153 -4.62 0.52 -18.40
CA GLY A 153 -5.52 1.30 -17.56
C GLY A 153 -6.14 2.46 -18.31
N TYR A 154 -6.57 3.47 -17.59
CA TYR A 154 -7.06 4.72 -18.17
C TYR A 154 -6.73 5.89 -17.24
N LEU A 155 -6.60 7.08 -17.82
CA LEU A 155 -6.47 8.33 -17.07
C LEU A 155 -7.86 8.92 -16.86
N GLU A 156 -8.21 9.19 -15.63
CA GLU A 156 -9.42 9.91 -15.24
C GLU A 156 -9.30 11.38 -15.65
N LEU A 157 -10.26 11.87 -16.41
CA LEU A 157 -10.23 13.22 -17.01
C LEU A 157 -11.27 14.18 -16.40
N ASN A 158 -12.33 13.65 -15.82
CA ASN A 158 -13.45 14.47 -15.32
C ASN A 158 -13.68 14.39 -13.80
N ASN A 159 -12.85 13.63 -13.07
CA ASN A 159 -12.86 13.43 -11.61
C ASN A 159 -14.19 12.83 -11.09
N ASN A 160 -14.81 11.95 -11.87
CA ASN A 160 -16.03 11.26 -11.46
C ASN A 160 -15.76 9.84 -10.93
N ASN A 161 -14.52 9.35 -11.01
CA ASN A 161 -14.05 8.00 -10.64
C ASN A 161 -14.77 6.89 -11.42
N LYS A 162 -15.13 7.15 -12.67
CA LYS A 162 -15.80 6.18 -13.53
C LYS A 162 -15.20 6.20 -14.92
N PHE A 163 -15.01 5.03 -15.49
CA PHE A 163 -14.71 4.93 -16.92
C PHE A 163 -15.96 5.25 -17.73
N ASP A 164 -15.94 6.32 -18.50
CA ASP A 164 -17.04 6.72 -19.37
C ASP A 164 -16.55 7.11 -20.80
N HIS A 165 -17.34 7.88 -21.55
CA HIS A 165 -17.01 8.22 -22.93
C HIS A 165 -15.86 9.24 -23.09
N VAL A 166 -15.42 9.86 -22.01
CA VAL A 166 -14.32 10.84 -22.02
C VAL A 166 -12.96 10.14 -21.89
N GLU A 167 -12.92 9.06 -21.09
CA GLU A 167 -11.71 8.30 -20.84
C GLU A 167 -11.44 7.32 -21.98
N LYS A 168 -10.15 7.07 -22.23
CA LYS A 168 -9.70 6.07 -23.18
C LYS A 168 -8.77 5.08 -22.47
N ASN A 169 -8.90 3.81 -22.83
CA ASN A 169 -7.93 2.82 -22.41
C ASN A 169 -6.55 3.17 -22.99
N GLU A 170 -5.56 3.09 -22.14
CA GLU A 170 -4.18 3.37 -22.46
C GLU A 170 -3.26 2.22 -22.04
N LEU A 171 -2.15 2.11 -22.75
CA LEU A 171 -1.04 1.25 -22.37
C LEU A 171 0.17 2.13 -22.06
N LEU A 172 0.71 1.98 -20.85
CA LEU A 172 1.94 2.65 -20.43
C LEU A 172 3.09 1.66 -20.45
N ILE A 173 4.23 2.06 -21.01
CA ILE A 173 5.45 1.24 -21.04
C ILE A 173 6.53 1.96 -20.22
N PHE A 174 6.99 1.31 -19.15
CA PHE A 174 8.06 1.80 -18.29
C PHE A 174 9.32 0.94 -18.47
N ASP A 175 10.46 1.58 -18.44
CA ASP A 175 11.75 0.89 -18.28
C ASP A 175 12.01 0.70 -16.76
N LEU A 176 12.05 -0.53 -16.30
CA LEU A 176 12.28 -0.85 -14.88
C LEU A 176 13.72 -0.59 -14.41
N LYS A 177 14.66 -0.41 -15.31
CA LYS A 177 16.04 -0.05 -14.96
C LYS A 177 16.17 1.42 -14.57
N THR A 178 15.43 2.28 -15.29
CA THR A 178 15.46 3.75 -15.07
C THR A 178 14.23 4.26 -14.35
N LEU A 179 13.19 3.45 -14.20
CA LEU A 179 11.85 3.76 -13.65
C LEU A 179 11.14 4.90 -14.41
N LYS A 180 11.47 5.07 -15.71
CA LYS A 180 10.90 6.12 -16.54
C LYS A 180 9.84 5.58 -17.47
N LEU A 181 8.79 6.37 -17.67
CA LEU A 181 7.80 6.14 -18.72
C LEU A 181 8.49 6.34 -20.09
N LEU A 182 8.43 5.31 -20.93
CA LEU A 182 8.97 5.34 -22.29
C LEU A 182 7.91 5.71 -23.32
N ARG A 183 6.70 5.18 -23.16
CA ARG A 183 5.60 5.36 -24.12
C ARG A 183 4.24 5.31 -23.45
N ARG A 184 3.32 6.04 -24.05
CA ARG A 184 1.87 5.97 -23.85
C ARG A 184 1.24 5.63 -25.22
N ILE A 185 0.38 4.63 -25.27
CA ILE A 185 -0.26 4.10 -26.50
C ILE A 185 -1.77 4.09 -26.30
#